data_f6249114ace962f7dcafccc7e45323e1
#
_entry.id   f6249114ace962f7dcafccc7e45323e1
#
_cell.length_a   1.000
_cell.length_b   1.000
_cell.length_c   1.000
_cell.angle_alpha   90.00
_cell.angle_beta   90.00
_cell.angle_gamma   90.00
#
_symmetry.space_group_name_H-M   'P 1'
#
loop_
_entity.id
_entity.type
_entity.pdbx_description
1 polymer ?
#
loop_
_entity_poly.entity_id
_entity_poly.type
_entity_poly.pdbx_seq_one_letter_code
_entity_poly.pdbx_strand_id
1 'polypeptide(L)'
;MSLHSDETTWQTFKRLWTYIRLYKAGLAVAVVALIINAVADTYMISLLKPLLDEGFGNAESNFLRILPFMILGLMFVRGLSGFASSYCLSWVSGNVVMQMRRRLFNHFMHMPVRFFDQESTGGLLSRITYDSEQVAGATSRALVSIVREGASIIGLLTLMFWNSWQLSLVLIVVAPVVAFAISFVSKRFRKISRNMQTAMGHVTSSAEQMLKGHKVVLSYGGQEVERKRFDKVSNSMRQQTMKLVSAQSIADPVIQMIASLALFAVLFLASVDSIRAELTPGTFTVVFSAMFGLMRPLKALTSVTSDFQRGMAACQTLFGLMDLETERDNGKYDADRVKGEVAVKDVTFTYQGKEKPALSHVSFSIPQGKTVALVGRSGSGKSTIANLFTRFYDVDSGSICLDGHDVRDYKLTNLRRHFALVSQNVHLFNDTIANNIAYAAEGEYTREQIEQAARQAHAMEFIENMPQGLDTVIGENGTSLSGGQRQRVAIARALLRNAPVLILDEATSALDTESERAIQAALDELQKNKTVLVIAHRLSTIEQADEILVVDEGEIIERGRHADLLAQDGAYAQLHRIQFGE
;
A
#
# COMPACT_ATOMS: atom_id res chain seq x y z
N MET A 1 -0.52 7.65 -15.52
CA MET A 1 -0.65 8.85 -14.66
C MET A 1 0.59 8.91 -13.77
N SER A 2 1.35 10.01 -13.69
CA SER A 2 2.49 10.10 -12.79
C SER A 2 1.96 10.15 -11.34
N LEU A 3 2.15 9.06 -10.59
CA LEU A 3 1.76 8.95 -9.18
C LEU A 3 2.63 9.79 -8.23
N HIS A 4 3.47 10.69 -8.76
CA HIS A 4 4.29 11.59 -7.97
C HIS A 4 3.59 12.94 -7.91
N SER A 5 3.31 13.42 -6.70
CA SER A 5 2.93 14.82 -6.50
C SER A 5 4.10 15.70 -6.96
N ASP A 6 3.82 16.74 -7.72
CA ASP A 6 4.82 17.77 -8.10
C ASP A 6 5.29 18.60 -6.88
N GLU A 7 4.98 18.16 -5.68
CA GLU A 7 5.36 18.81 -4.43
C GLU A 7 6.87 18.77 -4.22
N THR A 8 7.44 19.91 -3.86
CA THR A 8 8.83 19.96 -3.40
C THR A 8 9.01 19.17 -2.09
N THR A 9 10.21 18.64 -1.85
CA THR A 9 10.53 17.92 -0.59
C THR A 9 10.12 18.71 0.66
N TRP A 10 10.22 20.03 0.61
CA TRP A 10 9.83 20.92 1.71
C TRP A 10 8.30 20.97 1.92
N GLN A 11 7.53 21.03 0.86
CA GLN A 11 6.06 21.00 0.93
C GLN A 11 5.57 19.66 1.49
N THR A 12 6.14 18.56 1.00
CA THR A 12 5.88 17.21 1.52
C THR A 12 6.20 17.10 3.01
N PHE A 13 7.35 17.64 3.45
CA PHE A 13 7.71 17.66 4.85
C PHE A 13 6.73 18.50 5.69
N LYS A 14 6.33 19.68 5.21
CA LYS A 14 5.34 20.52 5.88
C LYS A 14 4.00 19.79 6.05
N ARG A 15 3.61 19.03 5.05
CA ARG A 15 2.40 18.19 5.10
C ARG A 15 2.56 17.03 6.09
N LEU A 16 3.68 16.34 6.08
CA LEU A 16 4.00 15.31 7.06
C LEU A 16 4.04 15.88 8.49
N TRP A 17 4.54 17.09 8.67
CA TRP A 17 4.58 17.76 9.96
C TRP A 17 3.17 17.94 10.58
N THR A 18 2.13 18.08 9.78
CA THR A 18 0.75 18.15 10.29
C THR A 18 0.32 16.88 11.03
N TYR A 19 0.87 15.73 10.66
CA TYR A 19 0.64 14.44 11.32
C TYR A 19 1.51 14.32 12.58
N ILE A 20 2.77 14.71 12.50
CA ILE A 20 3.73 14.61 13.61
C ILE A 20 3.32 15.53 14.77
N ARG A 21 2.88 16.75 14.49
CA ARG A 21 2.49 17.74 15.52
C ARG A 21 1.34 17.30 16.41
N LEU A 22 0.54 16.32 15.99
CA LEU A 22 -0.52 15.74 16.82
C LEU A 22 0.06 15.05 18.07
N TYR A 23 1.30 14.59 17.98
CA TYR A 23 2.02 13.89 19.04
C TYR A 23 3.14 14.73 19.65
N LYS A 24 2.94 16.06 19.71
CA LYS A 24 3.95 17.03 20.17
C LYS A 24 4.53 16.73 21.55
N ALA A 25 3.74 16.19 22.48
CA ALA A 25 4.22 15.85 23.81
C ALA A 25 5.27 14.73 23.77
N GLY A 26 4.99 13.63 23.06
CA GLY A 26 5.95 12.53 22.87
C GLY A 26 7.22 12.99 22.13
N LEU A 27 7.05 13.85 21.11
CA LEU A 27 8.16 14.44 20.38
C LEU A 27 9.04 15.33 21.27
N ALA A 28 8.44 16.18 22.11
CA ALA A 28 9.16 17.06 23.03
C ALA A 28 9.98 16.25 24.05
N VAL A 29 9.37 15.23 24.66
CA VAL A 29 10.08 14.31 25.57
C VAL A 29 11.24 13.62 24.86
N ALA A 30 11.05 13.15 23.63
CA ALA A 30 12.10 12.50 22.86
C ALA A 30 13.26 13.45 22.54
N VAL A 31 12.98 14.69 22.12
CA VAL A 31 14.01 15.69 21.81
C VAL A 31 14.81 16.06 23.06
N VAL A 32 14.14 16.30 24.19
CA VAL A 32 14.80 16.59 25.46
C VAL A 32 15.68 15.40 25.89
N ALA A 33 15.18 14.18 25.80
CA ALA A 33 15.93 12.98 26.14
C ALA A 33 17.14 12.78 25.21
N LEU A 34 17.05 13.08 23.92
CA LEU A 34 18.17 13.04 22.97
C LEU A 34 19.25 14.06 23.31
N ILE A 35 18.86 15.27 23.71
CA ILE A 35 19.79 16.32 24.15
C ILE A 35 20.50 15.90 25.44
N ILE A 36 19.75 15.39 26.43
CA ILE A 36 20.33 14.87 27.68
C ILE A 36 21.34 13.75 27.38
N ASN A 37 21.01 12.85 26.44
CA ASN A 37 21.90 11.76 26.03
C ASN A 37 23.21 12.30 25.41
N ALA A 38 23.11 13.31 24.52
CA ALA A 38 24.27 13.94 23.90
C ALA A 38 25.14 14.71 24.91
N VAL A 39 24.51 15.41 25.86
CA VAL A 39 25.20 16.11 26.95
C VAL A 39 25.92 15.10 27.86
N ALA A 40 25.28 13.99 28.20
CA ALA A 40 25.88 12.93 29.02
C ALA A 40 27.11 12.33 28.32
N ASP A 41 27.04 12.06 27.00
CA ASP A 41 28.18 11.58 26.22
C ASP A 41 29.34 12.58 26.19
N THR A 42 29.05 13.87 26.01
CA THR A 42 30.05 14.95 26.02
C THR A 42 30.68 15.14 27.40
N TYR A 43 29.84 15.13 28.45
CA TYR A 43 30.31 15.27 29.82
C TYR A 43 31.18 14.11 30.25
N MET A 44 30.90 12.88 29.79
CA MET A 44 31.76 11.72 30.04
C MET A 44 33.18 11.94 29.50
N ILE A 45 33.32 12.53 28.31
CA ILE A 45 34.65 12.85 27.75
C ILE A 45 35.30 13.96 28.57
N SER A 46 34.55 14.93 29.05
CA SER A 46 35.11 16.03 29.88
C SER A 46 35.74 15.55 31.20
N LEU A 47 35.25 14.44 31.76
CA LEU A 47 35.80 13.86 33.00
C LEU A 47 37.25 13.33 32.86
N LEU A 48 37.70 13.13 31.61
CA LEU A 48 39.09 12.69 31.37
C LEU A 48 40.13 13.74 31.84
N LYS A 49 39.79 15.04 31.77
CA LYS A 49 40.69 16.11 32.21
C LYS A 49 40.95 16.06 33.71
N PRO A 50 39.95 16.18 34.60
CA PRO A 50 40.19 16.08 36.04
C PRO A 50 40.70 14.71 36.48
N LEU A 51 40.38 13.63 35.75
CA LEU A 51 40.95 12.33 36.02
C LEU A 51 42.47 12.31 35.87
N LEU A 52 43.00 12.89 34.79
CA LEU A 52 44.42 12.89 34.49
C LEU A 52 45.18 13.98 35.23
N ASP A 53 44.62 15.18 35.33
CA ASP A 53 45.31 16.33 35.92
C ASP A 53 45.25 16.32 37.46
N GLU A 54 44.11 15.94 38.04
CA GLU A 54 43.91 15.96 39.50
C GLU A 54 43.99 14.54 40.10
N GLY A 55 43.42 13.53 39.41
CA GLY A 55 43.31 12.18 39.93
C GLY A 55 44.67 11.45 40.04
N PHE A 56 45.44 11.47 38.97
CA PHE A 56 46.77 10.84 38.95
C PHE A 56 47.91 11.81 39.24
N GLY A 57 47.65 13.13 39.12
CA GLY A 57 48.64 14.18 39.41
C GLY A 57 48.81 14.49 40.90
N ASN A 58 47.77 14.32 41.74
CA ASN A 58 47.76 14.59 43.16
C ASN A 58 47.34 13.36 43.98
N ALA A 59 48.24 12.82 44.79
CA ALA A 59 47.99 11.63 45.59
C ALA A 59 46.89 11.78 46.68
N GLU A 60 46.50 13.01 47.03
CA GLU A 60 45.51 13.31 48.07
C GLU A 60 44.10 13.64 47.52
N SER A 61 43.86 13.52 46.18
CA SER A 61 42.58 13.97 45.63
C SER A 61 41.42 12.99 45.95
N ASN A 62 40.35 13.52 46.58
CA ASN A 62 39.11 12.79 46.79
C ASN A 62 38.34 12.53 45.47
N PHE A 63 38.78 13.09 44.36
CA PHE A 63 38.16 12.96 43.06
C PHE A 63 38.11 11.52 42.60
N LEU A 64 39.20 10.75 42.74
CA LEU A 64 39.25 9.34 42.39
C LEU A 64 38.22 8.48 43.13
N ARG A 65 37.83 8.87 44.34
CA ARG A 65 36.81 8.15 45.13
C ARG A 65 35.38 8.43 44.62
N ILE A 66 35.13 9.65 44.14
CA ILE A 66 33.81 10.11 43.70
C ILE A 66 33.58 9.72 42.23
N LEU A 67 34.62 9.69 41.41
CA LEU A 67 34.54 9.44 39.96
C LEU A 67 33.75 8.17 39.57
N PRO A 68 33.92 7.00 40.22
CA PRO A 68 33.13 5.80 39.87
C PRO A 68 31.62 6.01 40.05
N PHE A 69 31.20 6.74 41.09
CA PHE A 69 29.77 7.04 41.32
C PHE A 69 29.25 8.04 40.31
N MET A 70 30.05 9.03 39.89
CA MET A 70 29.69 9.98 38.83
C MET A 70 29.52 9.25 37.48
N ILE A 71 30.43 8.37 37.13
CA ILE A 71 30.34 7.57 35.91
C ILE A 71 29.10 6.67 35.94
N LEU A 72 28.85 5.99 37.07
CA LEU A 72 27.68 5.15 37.25
C LEU A 72 26.38 5.95 37.11
N GLY A 73 26.28 7.12 37.77
CA GLY A 73 25.13 8.03 37.66
C GLY A 73 24.93 8.52 36.23
N LEU A 74 26.01 8.91 35.55
CA LEU A 74 25.97 9.38 34.18
C LEU A 74 25.54 8.27 33.20
N MET A 75 26.02 7.03 33.40
CA MET A 75 25.59 5.88 32.63
C MET A 75 24.12 5.55 32.85
N PHE A 76 23.61 5.71 34.07
CA PHE A 76 22.20 5.55 34.37
C PHE A 76 21.35 6.60 33.65
N VAL A 77 21.74 7.90 33.75
CA VAL A 77 21.07 9.00 33.04
C VAL A 77 21.08 8.76 31.52
N ARG A 78 22.21 8.34 30.97
CA ARG A 78 22.36 8.00 29.55
C ARG A 78 21.44 6.85 29.15
N GLY A 79 21.39 5.78 29.95
CA GLY A 79 20.52 4.63 29.69
C GLY A 79 19.04 5.01 29.70
N LEU A 80 18.62 5.76 30.73
CA LEU A 80 17.24 6.22 30.88
C LEU A 80 16.82 7.19 29.76
N SER A 81 17.67 8.15 29.43
CA SER A 81 17.41 9.09 28.32
C SER A 81 17.41 8.39 26.96
N GLY A 82 18.30 7.41 26.75
CA GLY A 82 18.32 6.57 25.55
C GLY A 82 17.02 5.76 25.39
N PHE A 83 16.58 5.12 26.47
CA PHE A 83 15.29 4.42 26.49
C PHE A 83 14.11 5.36 26.20
N ALA A 84 14.01 6.48 26.93
CA ALA A 84 12.91 7.43 26.78
C ALA A 84 12.84 7.97 25.35
N SER A 85 13.97 8.38 24.77
CA SER A 85 14.02 8.88 23.40
C SER A 85 13.58 7.84 22.36
N SER A 86 14.13 6.62 22.46
CA SER A 86 13.80 5.52 21.53
C SER A 86 12.34 5.12 21.63
N TYR A 87 11.82 4.99 22.83
CA TYR A 87 10.42 4.62 23.06
C TYR A 87 9.45 5.71 22.55
N CYS A 88 9.67 6.96 22.93
CA CYS A 88 8.80 8.08 22.52
C CYS A 88 8.81 8.27 20.99
N LEU A 89 9.98 8.19 20.35
CA LEU A 89 10.06 8.33 18.90
C LEU A 89 9.42 7.16 18.15
N SER A 90 9.60 5.93 18.64
CA SER A 90 8.92 4.76 18.07
C SER A 90 7.42 4.86 18.24
N TRP A 91 6.95 5.36 19.39
CA TRP A 91 5.53 5.59 19.63
C TRP A 91 4.96 6.69 18.71
N VAL A 92 5.64 7.83 18.55
CA VAL A 92 5.22 8.90 17.62
C VAL A 92 5.18 8.38 16.19
N SER A 93 6.25 7.75 15.75
CA SER A 93 6.38 7.20 14.40
C SER A 93 5.31 6.15 14.10
N GLY A 94 5.09 5.20 15.01
CA GLY A 94 4.06 4.17 14.86
C GLY A 94 2.65 4.75 14.73
N ASN A 95 2.34 5.79 15.51
CA ASN A 95 1.03 6.48 15.42
C ASN A 95 0.88 7.24 14.09
N VAL A 96 1.93 7.92 13.62
CA VAL A 96 1.91 8.61 12.32
C VAL A 96 1.67 7.60 11.19
N VAL A 97 2.41 6.48 11.18
CA VAL A 97 2.23 5.41 10.19
C VAL A 97 0.83 4.83 10.24
N MET A 98 0.32 4.54 11.43
CA MET A 98 -1.04 4.02 11.61
C MET A 98 -2.09 4.98 11.04
N GLN A 99 -1.95 6.28 11.31
CA GLN A 99 -2.87 7.29 10.75
C GLN A 99 -2.80 7.38 9.24
N MET A 100 -1.59 7.34 8.66
CA MET A 100 -1.42 7.35 7.21
C MET A 100 -2.03 6.11 6.57
N ARG A 101 -1.79 4.92 7.14
CA ARG A 101 -2.41 3.66 6.68
C ARG A 101 -3.93 3.72 6.73
N ARG A 102 -4.50 4.20 7.83
CA ARG A 102 -5.96 4.36 7.96
C ARG A 102 -6.53 5.31 6.93
N ARG A 103 -5.90 6.47 6.71
CA ARG A 103 -6.35 7.44 5.71
C ARG A 103 -6.25 6.89 4.30
N LEU A 104 -5.12 6.24 3.97
CA LEU A 104 -4.92 5.65 2.65
C LEU A 104 -5.92 4.52 2.39
N PHE A 105 -6.13 3.64 3.37
CA PHE A 105 -7.10 2.56 3.26
C PHE A 105 -8.53 3.09 3.10
N ASN A 106 -8.92 4.07 3.92
CA ASN A 106 -10.22 4.72 3.79
C ASN A 106 -10.38 5.43 2.43
N HIS A 107 -9.31 6.06 1.94
CA HIS A 107 -9.30 6.68 0.61
C HIS A 107 -9.51 5.64 -0.49
N PHE A 108 -8.81 4.50 -0.43
CA PHE A 108 -8.98 3.41 -1.40
C PHE A 108 -10.41 2.86 -1.43
N MET A 109 -11.08 2.76 -0.27
CA MET A 109 -12.48 2.33 -0.25
C MET A 109 -13.45 3.27 -0.98
N HIS A 110 -13.06 4.52 -1.21
CA HIS A 110 -13.86 5.51 -1.92
C HIS A 110 -13.32 5.81 -3.33
N MET A 111 -12.32 5.09 -3.80
CA MET A 111 -11.79 5.25 -5.15
C MET A 111 -12.72 4.64 -6.20
N PRO A 112 -12.84 5.26 -7.38
CA PRO A 112 -13.64 4.71 -8.48
C PRO A 112 -13.04 3.39 -8.99
N VAL A 113 -13.88 2.50 -9.52
CA VAL A 113 -13.47 1.18 -10.04
C VAL A 113 -12.38 1.32 -11.11
N ARG A 114 -12.45 2.34 -11.96
CA ARG A 114 -11.43 2.65 -12.98
C ARG A 114 -10.00 2.76 -12.44
N PHE A 115 -9.84 3.15 -11.19
CA PHE A 115 -8.52 3.22 -10.55
C PHE A 115 -7.95 1.81 -10.34
N PHE A 116 -8.76 0.87 -9.87
CA PHE A 116 -8.34 -0.52 -9.64
C PHE A 116 -8.12 -1.31 -10.93
N ASP A 117 -8.76 -0.89 -12.04
CA ASP A 117 -8.50 -1.49 -13.36
C ASP A 117 -7.12 -1.15 -13.91
N GLN A 118 -6.57 0.01 -13.52
CA GLN A 118 -5.28 0.50 -14.00
C GLN A 118 -4.11 0.12 -13.09
N GLU A 119 -4.36 -0.05 -11.80
CA GLU A 119 -3.35 -0.31 -10.79
C GLU A 119 -3.31 -1.80 -10.41
N SER A 120 -2.11 -2.33 -10.23
CA SER A 120 -1.96 -3.70 -9.75
C SER A 120 -2.24 -3.80 -8.25
N THR A 121 -2.97 -4.83 -7.84
CA THR A 121 -3.23 -5.12 -6.43
C THR A 121 -1.94 -5.21 -5.61
N GLY A 122 -0.91 -5.86 -6.14
CA GLY A 122 0.40 -5.97 -5.50
C GLY A 122 1.08 -4.60 -5.31
N GLY A 123 0.96 -3.71 -6.31
CA GLY A 123 1.45 -2.34 -6.22
C GLY A 123 0.76 -1.55 -5.11
N LEU A 124 -0.57 -1.58 -5.05
CA LEU A 124 -1.35 -0.90 -4.01
C LEU A 124 -1.07 -1.46 -2.61
N LEU A 125 -0.95 -2.78 -2.49
CA LEU A 125 -0.60 -3.42 -1.23
C LEU A 125 0.79 -2.99 -0.74
N SER A 126 1.78 -2.90 -1.65
CA SER A 126 3.11 -2.38 -1.34
C SER A 126 3.07 -0.93 -0.83
N ARG A 127 2.16 -0.08 -1.34
CA ARG A 127 1.98 1.29 -0.84
C ARG A 127 1.49 1.32 0.60
N ILE A 128 0.50 0.48 0.93
CA ILE A 128 -0.04 0.42 2.30
C ILE A 128 0.99 -0.16 3.28
N THR A 129 1.77 -1.15 2.87
CA THR A 129 2.69 -1.85 3.77
C THR A 129 4.08 -1.22 3.77
N TYR A 130 4.78 -1.30 2.63
CA TYR A 130 6.19 -0.91 2.54
C TYR A 130 6.39 0.61 2.54
N ASP A 131 5.69 1.36 1.66
CA ASP A 131 5.93 2.80 1.56
C ASP A 131 5.52 3.52 2.85
N SER A 132 4.44 3.08 3.51
CA SER A 132 4.04 3.63 4.81
C SER A 132 5.11 3.38 5.90
N GLU A 133 5.81 2.25 5.85
CA GLU A 133 6.89 1.94 6.78
C GLU A 133 8.14 2.82 6.52
N GLN A 134 8.40 3.20 5.26
CA GLN A 134 9.49 4.13 4.94
C GLN A 134 9.26 5.52 5.56
N VAL A 135 8.01 5.93 5.78
CA VAL A 135 7.67 7.16 6.51
C VAL A 135 8.15 7.11 7.95
N ALA A 136 8.08 5.93 8.61
CA ALA A 136 8.63 5.74 9.94
C ALA A 136 10.14 6.04 9.99
N GLY A 137 10.88 5.64 8.95
CA GLY A 137 12.30 5.94 8.82
C GLY A 137 12.60 7.43 8.79
N ALA A 138 11.81 8.21 8.06
CA ALA A 138 11.97 9.66 7.99
C ALA A 138 11.58 10.38 9.29
N THR A 139 10.50 9.94 9.94
CA THR A 139 9.98 10.61 11.15
C THR A 139 10.77 10.25 12.42
N SER A 140 11.28 9.03 12.53
CA SER A 140 11.99 8.54 13.72
C SER A 140 13.49 8.62 13.55
N ARG A 141 14.06 7.86 12.59
CA ARG A 141 15.53 7.76 12.44
C ARG A 141 16.18 9.07 12.04
N ALA A 142 15.57 9.82 11.12
CA ALA A 142 16.13 11.09 10.69
C ALA A 142 16.13 12.12 11.84
N LEU A 143 15.04 12.22 12.61
CA LEU A 143 14.96 13.09 13.78
C LEU A 143 15.96 12.71 14.88
N VAL A 144 16.08 11.41 15.20
CA VAL A 144 17.10 10.94 16.15
C VAL A 144 18.48 11.39 15.73
N SER A 145 18.83 11.14 14.47
CA SER A 145 20.17 11.44 14.00
C SER A 145 20.42 12.95 13.91
N ILE A 146 19.45 13.74 13.43
CA ILE A 146 19.63 15.22 13.36
C ILE A 146 19.77 15.82 14.74
N VAL A 147 18.89 15.47 15.67
CA VAL A 147 18.87 16.08 17.01
C VAL A 147 20.02 15.56 17.88
N ARG A 148 20.17 14.24 17.97
CA ARG A 148 21.21 13.61 18.80
C ARG A 148 22.62 13.91 18.29
N GLU A 149 22.87 13.62 17.03
CA GLU A 149 24.23 13.79 16.48
C GLU A 149 24.55 15.28 16.30
N GLY A 150 23.53 16.12 15.98
CA GLY A 150 23.71 17.58 15.97
C GLY A 150 24.07 18.12 17.36
N ALA A 151 23.36 17.72 18.41
CA ALA A 151 23.66 18.09 19.78
C ALA A 151 25.04 17.56 20.23
N SER A 152 25.39 16.33 19.82
CA SER A 152 26.73 15.76 20.11
C SER A 152 27.85 16.54 19.43
N ILE A 153 27.66 16.96 18.16
CA ILE A 153 28.66 17.80 17.45
C ILE A 153 28.83 19.13 18.16
N ILE A 154 27.73 19.80 18.51
CA ILE A 154 27.77 21.10 19.21
C ILE A 154 28.48 20.93 20.56
N GLY A 155 28.11 19.90 21.34
CA GLY A 155 28.72 19.62 22.63
C GLY A 155 30.22 19.34 22.54
N LEU A 156 30.63 18.47 21.61
CA LEU A 156 32.04 18.12 21.42
C LEU A 156 32.87 19.30 20.92
N LEU A 157 32.35 20.08 19.98
CA LEU A 157 33.01 21.31 19.52
C LEU A 157 33.15 22.31 20.67
N THR A 158 32.10 22.55 21.45
CA THR A 158 32.15 23.43 22.61
C THR A 158 33.21 22.95 23.60
N LEU A 159 33.24 21.65 23.90
CA LEU A 159 34.24 21.05 24.78
C LEU A 159 35.67 21.25 24.27
N MET A 160 35.91 21.07 22.97
CA MET A 160 37.22 21.26 22.36
C MET A 160 37.67 22.72 22.42
N PHE A 161 36.83 23.66 21.98
CA PHE A 161 37.17 25.10 22.00
C PHE A 161 37.36 25.65 23.40
N TRP A 162 36.61 25.14 24.40
CA TRP A 162 36.73 25.51 25.80
C TRP A 162 38.08 25.06 26.39
N ASN A 163 38.55 23.88 26.00
CA ASN A 163 39.79 23.30 26.56
C ASN A 163 41.05 23.81 25.84
N SER A 164 41.04 23.94 24.50
CA SER A 164 42.15 24.51 23.74
C SER A 164 41.63 25.00 22.37
N TRP A 165 41.51 26.32 22.20
CA TRP A 165 41.10 26.90 20.94
C TRP A 165 42.14 26.70 19.84
N GLN A 166 43.47 26.72 20.22
CA GLN A 166 44.58 26.54 19.29
C GLN A 166 44.53 25.18 18.58
N LEU A 167 44.36 24.09 19.35
CA LEU A 167 44.24 22.74 18.81
C LEU A 167 42.94 22.54 18.04
N SER A 168 41.85 23.24 18.44
CA SER A 168 40.54 23.12 17.82
C SER A 168 40.48 23.79 16.44
N LEU A 169 41.36 24.78 16.14
CA LEU A 169 41.45 25.41 14.82
C LEU A 169 41.81 24.43 13.70
N VAL A 170 42.50 23.33 14.01
CA VAL A 170 42.76 22.25 13.03
C VAL A 170 41.48 21.73 12.43
N LEU A 171 40.41 21.65 13.22
CA LEU A 171 39.10 21.20 12.73
C LEU A 171 38.50 22.12 11.68
N ILE A 172 38.70 23.42 11.76
CA ILE A 172 38.19 24.38 10.77
C ILE A 172 38.83 24.11 9.39
N VAL A 173 40.09 23.67 9.38
CA VAL A 173 40.80 23.31 8.14
C VAL A 173 40.38 21.92 7.65
N VAL A 174 40.22 20.97 8.53
CA VAL A 174 39.93 19.57 8.19
C VAL A 174 38.45 19.36 7.86
N ALA A 175 37.52 20.07 8.50
CA ALA A 175 36.08 19.89 8.29
C ALA A 175 35.61 20.06 6.82
N PRO A 176 36.08 21.05 6.05
CA PRO A 176 35.74 21.15 4.63
C PRO A 176 36.24 19.96 3.81
N VAL A 177 37.43 19.44 4.11
CA VAL A 177 38.01 18.27 3.42
C VAL A 177 37.18 17.02 3.69
N VAL A 178 36.78 16.81 4.95
CA VAL A 178 35.88 15.72 5.34
C VAL A 178 34.53 15.88 4.66
N ALA A 179 33.93 17.08 4.69
CA ALA A 179 32.65 17.37 4.06
C ALA A 179 32.68 17.09 2.55
N PHE A 180 33.77 17.47 1.87
CA PHE A 180 33.96 17.20 0.45
C PHE A 180 34.06 15.68 0.17
N ALA A 181 34.87 14.96 0.92
CA ALA A 181 35.02 13.50 0.79
C ALA A 181 33.69 12.78 1.02
N ILE A 182 32.95 13.15 2.07
CA ILE A 182 31.63 12.60 2.37
C ILE A 182 30.64 12.90 1.24
N SER A 183 30.61 14.11 0.71
CA SER A 183 29.71 14.49 -0.39
C SER A 183 30.00 13.69 -1.66
N PHE A 184 31.27 13.50 -2.01
CA PHE A 184 31.71 12.71 -3.16
C PHE A 184 31.28 11.24 -3.04
N VAL A 185 31.53 10.62 -1.89
CA VAL A 185 31.13 9.25 -1.58
C VAL A 185 29.61 9.10 -1.62
N SER A 186 28.88 10.02 -1.02
CA SER A 186 27.41 9.99 -0.97
C SER A 186 26.76 10.06 -2.35
N LYS A 187 27.30 10.85 -3.28
CA LYS A 187 26.81 10.90 -4.67
C LYS A 187 26.99 9.54 -5.38
N ARG A 188 28.15 8.93 -5.22
CA ARG A 188 28.44 7.60 -5.80
C ARG A 188 27.56 6.51 -5.20
N PHE A 189 27.35 6.55 -3.89
CA PHE A 189 26.44 5.66 -3.16
C PHE A 189 25.00 5.69 -3.67
N ARG A 190 24.45 6.89 -3.85
CA ARG A 190 23.08 7.06 -4.38
C ARG A 190 22.90 6.40 -5.75
N LYS A 191 23.87 6.58 -6.65
CA LYS A 191 23.83 5.95 -7.99
C LYS A 191 23.85 4.43 -7.90
N ILE A 192 24.74 3.87 -7.08
CA ILE A 192 24.86 2.41 -6.91
C ILE A 192 23.61 1.84 -6.23
N SER A 193 23.11 2.49 -5.20
CA SER A 193 21.89 2.07 -4.48
C SER A 193 20.66 2.03 -5.41
N ARG A 194 20.53 3.01 -6.31
CA ARG A 194 19.46 3.01 -7.31
C ARG A 194 19.58 1.82 -8.28
N ASN A 195 20.77 1.54 -8.77
CA ASN A 195 21.00 0.39 -9.66
C ASN A 195 20.75 -0.94 -8.94
N MET A 196 21.07 -1.03 -7.65
CA MET A 196 20.80 -2.19 -6.82
C MET A 196 19.29 -2.42 -6.65
N GLN A 197 18.49 -1.36 -6.44
CA GLN A 197 17.03 -1.47 -6.38
C GLN A 197 16.44 -2.00 -7.69
N THR A 198 16.92 -1.51 -8.82
CA THR A 198 16.51 -2.01 -10.15
C THR A 198 16.88 -3.49 -10.32
N ALA A 199 18.10 -3.88 -9.95
CA ALA A 199 18.53 -5.27 -10.02
C ALA A 199 17.71 -6.19 -9.09
N MET A 200 17.35 -5.73 -7.89
CA MET A 200 16.45 -6.46 -6.98
C MET A 200 15.05 -6.61 -7.57
N GLY A 201 14.53 -5.58 -8.23
CA GLY A 201 13.26 -5.66 -8.97
C GLY A 201 13.28 -6.77 -10.04
N HIS A 202 14.37 -6.91 -10.79
CA HIS A 202 14.52 -8.00 -11.76
C HIS A 202 14.58 -9.39 -11.12
N VAL A 203 15.25 -9.54 -9.97
CA VAL A 203 15.27 -10.81 -9.21
C VAL A 203 13.86 -11.18 -8.75
N THR A 204 13.14 -10.22 -8.15
CA THR A 204 11.76 -10.42 -7.67
C THR A 204 10.83 -10.80 -8.83
N SER A 205 10.88 -10.06 -9.93
CA SER A 205 10.05 -10.31 -11.10
C SER A 205 10.34 -11.70 -11.74
N SER A 206 11.61 -12.08 -11.83
CA SER A 206 11.98 -13.41 -12.36
C SER A 206 11.47 -14.54 -11.46
N ALA A 207 11.60 -14.39 -10.13
CA ALA A 207 11.06 -15.35 -9.17
C ALA A 207 9.53 -15.44 -9.24
N GLU A 208 8.83 -14.29 -9.28
CA GLU A 208 7.38 -14.22 -9.39
C GLU A 208 6.86 -14.91 -10.66
N GLN A 209 7.49 -14.64 -11.81
CA GLN A 209 7.11 -15.28 -13.07
C GLN A 209 7.22 -16.81 -13.00
N MET A 210 8.32 -17.33 -12.44
CA MET A 210 8.50 -18.76 -12.26
C MET A 210 7.47 -19.36 -11.31
N LEU A 211 7.20 -18.70 -10.16
CA LEU A 211 6.23 -19.18 -9.18
C LEU A 211 4.81 -19.22 -9.75
N LYS A 212 4.40 -18.17 -10.47
CA LYS A 212 3.09 -18.12 -11.14
C LYS A 212 3.00 -19.15 -12.28
N GLY A 213 4.08 -19.34 -13.03
CA GLY A 213 4.18 -20.26 -14.14
C GLY A 213 4.62 -21.69 -13.77
N HIS A 214 4.69 -22.05 -12.48
CA HIS A 214 5.30 -23.29 -12.01
C HIS A 214 4.78 -24.55 -12.72
N LYS A 215 3.46 -24.66 -12.90
CA LYS A 215 2.84 -25.79 -13.64
C LYS A 215 3.34 -25.88 -15.09
N VAL A 216 3.52 -24.73 -15.75
CA VAL A 216 4.03 -24.66 -17.13
C VAL A 216 5.50 -25.09 -17.16
N VAL A 217 6.30 -24.57 -16.21
CA VAL A 217 7.72 -24.95 -16.10
C VAL A 217 7.86 -26.47 -15.94
N LEU A 218 7.05 -27.09 -15.08
CA LEU A 218 7.06 -28.54 -14.90
C LEU A 218 6.58 -29.28 -16.15
N SER A 219 5.46 -28.85 -16.75
CA SER A 219 4.85 -29.54 -17.91
C SER A 219 5.75 -29.56 -19.14
N TYR A 220 6.55 -28.51 -19.32
CA TYR A 220 7.44 -28.37 -20.47
C TYR A 220 8.92 -28.66 -20.18
N GLY A 221 9.26 -29.09 -18.95
CA GLY A 221 10.65 -29.38 -18.58
C GLY A 221 11.54 -28.13 -18.59
N GLY A 222 10.96 -26.94 -18.31
CA GLY A 222 11.60 -25.62 -18.42
C GLY A 222 12.53 -25.25 -17.26
N GLN A 223 12.77 -26.15 -16.30
CA GLN A 223 13.55 -25.87 -15.07
C GLN A 223 14.93 -25.29 -15.36
N GLU A 224 15.63 -25.86 -16.35
CA GLU A 224 16.98 -25.41 -16.71
C GLU A 224 16.98 -24.01 -17.35
N VAL A 225 15.96 -23.68 -18.12
CA VAL A 225 15.78 -22.35 -18.73
C VAL A 225 15.56 -21.31 -17.66
N GLU A 226 14.65 -21.57 -16.73
CA GLU A 226 14.33 -20.64 -15.64
C GLU A 226 15.51 -20.51 -14.68
N ARG A 227 16.25 -21.58 -14.39
CA ARG A 227 17.47 -21.54 -13.59
C ARG A 227 18.51 -20.61 -14.20
N LYS A 228 18.81 -20.75 -15.49
CA LYS A 228 19.78 -19.89 -16.18
C LYS A 228 19.34 -18.42 -16.19
N ARG A 229 18.03 -18.17 -16.36
CA ARG A 229 17.45 -16.82 -16.31
C ARG A 229 17.63 -16.21 -14.93
N PHE A 230 17.29 -16.96 -13.89
CA PHE A 230 17.43 -16.51 -12.50
C PHE A 230 18.88 -16.29 -12.10
N ASP A 231 19.80 -17.19 -12.48
CA ASP A 231 21.24 -17.07 -12.23
C ASP A 231 21.81 -15.77 -12.83
N LYS A 232 21.36 -15.40 -14.04
CA LYS A 232 21.79 -14.15 -14.69
C LYS A 232 21.38 -12.91 -13.89
N VAL A 233 20.11 -12.82 -13.46
CA VAL A 233 19.62 -11.66 -12.69
C VAL A 233 20.18 -11.65 -11.28
N SER A 234 20.33 -12.80 -10.63
CA SER A 234 20.95 -12.97 -9.31
C SER A 234 22.42 -12.55 -9.34
N ASN A 235 23.17 -12.94 -10.37
CA ASN A 235 24.56 -12.50 -10.54
C ASN A 235 24.67 -11.01 -10.80
N SER A 236 23.74 -10.42 -11.56
CA SER A 236 23.68 -8.96 -11.73
C SER A 236 23.46 -8.25 -10.40
N MET A 237 22.57 -8.74 -9.55
CA MET A 237 22.34 -8.22 -8.20
C MET A 237 23.62 -8.33 -7.35
N ARG A 238 24.28 -9.50 -7.37
CA ARG A 238 25.57 -9.69 -6.68
C ARG A 238 26.62 -8.67 -7.12
N GLN A 239 26.73 -8.41 -8.44
CA GLN A 239 27.67 -7.42 -8.95
C GLN A 239 27.37 -6.00 -8.44
N GLN A 240 26.10 -5.60 -8.37
CA GLN A 240 25.72 -4.29 -7.81
C GLN A 240 26.03 -4.23 -6.29
N THR A 241 25.75 -5.30 -5.58
CA THR A 241 26.10 -5.41 -4.15
C THR A 241 27.62 -5.29 -3.95
N MET A 242 28.43 -5.96 -4.78
CA MET A 242 29.91 -5.84 -4.68
C MET A 242 30.40 -4.45 -5.00
N LYS A 243 29.79 -3.71 -5.94
CA LYS A 243 30.11 -2.30 -6.18
C LYS A 243 29.78 -1.42 -4.97
N LEU A 244 28.67 -1.70 -4.28
CA LEU A 244 28.29 -1.01 -3.05
C LEU A 244 29.32 -1.27 -1.93
N VAL A 245 29.61 -2.54 -1.68
CA VAL A 245 30.60 -2.96 -0.66
C VAL A 245 31.98 -2.36 -0.96
N SER A 246 32.42 -2.39 -2.23
CA SER A 246 33.70 -1.78 -2.62
C SER A 246 33.74 -0.28 -2.35
N ALA A 247 32.63 0.43 -2.67
CA ALA A 247 32.55 1.86 -2.39
C ALA A 247 32.58 2.17 -0.89
N GLN A 248 31.92 1.33 -0.06
CA GLN A 248 31.98 1.43 1.40
C GLN A 248 33.38 1.13 1.93
N SER A 249 33.95 0.02 1.48
CA SER A 249 35.27 -0.43 1.94
C SER A 249 36.42 0.52 1.59
N ILE A 250 36.25 1.35 0.55
CA ILE A 250 37.22 2.42 0.21
C ILE A 250 36.93 3.68 1.03
N ALA A 251 35.67 4.00 1.30
CA ALA A 251 35.30 5.21 2.02
C ALA A 251 35.82 5.22 3.47
N ASP A 252 35.73 4.08 4.17
CA ASP A 252 36.17 4.00 5.56
C ASP A 252 37.68 4.25 5.74
N PRO A 253 38.62 3.64 4.99
CA PRO A 253 40.02 3.98 5.04
C PRO A 253 40.35 5.43 4.65
N VAL A 254 39.65 5.99 3.64
CA VAL A 254 39.84 7.39 3.24
C VAL A 254 39.46 8.34 4.38
N ILE A 255 38.34 8.11 5.04
CA ILE A 255 37.91 8.89 6.22
C ILE A 255 38.93 8.73 7.37
N GLN A 256 39.43 7.49 7.62
CA GLN A 256 40.45 7.27 8.62
C GLN A 256 41.78 7.95 8.31
N MET A 257 42.20 7.96 7.04
CA MET A 257 43.36 8.72 6.59
C MET A 257 43.24 10.22 6.86
N ILE A 258 42.10 10.81 6.53
CA ILE A 258 41.82 12.24 6.80
C ILE A 258 41.86 12.49 8.32
N ALA A 259 41.26 11.62 9.12
CA ALA A 259 41.30 11.71 10.58
C ALA A 259 42.73 11.59 11.12
N SER A 260 43.55 10.70 10.54
CA SER A 260 44.96 10.55 10.92
C SER A 260 45.79 11.78 10.57
N LEU A 261 45.49 12.44 9.42
CA LEU A 261 46.15 13.71 9.05
C LEU A 261 45.76 14.82 10.04
N ALA A 262 44.50 14.87 10.46
CA ALA A 262 44.03 15.82 11.46
C ALA A 262 44.73 15.57 12.81
N LEU A 263 44.86 14.29 13.19
CA LEU A 263 45.59 13.89 14.39
C LEU A 263 47.08 14.29 14.31
N PHE A 264 47.71 14.02 13.16
CA PHE A 264 49.10 14.45 12.93
C PHE A 264 49.26 15.96 13.13
N ALA A 265 48.34 16.75 12.55
CA ALA A 265 48.40 18.22 12.68
C ALA A 265 48.20 18.66 14.15
N VAL A 266 47.31 18.03 14.91
CA VAL A 266 47.10 18.31 16.35
C VAL A 266 48.36 17.98 17.15
N LEU A 267 48.95 16.80 16.91
CA LEU A 267 50.19 16.38 17.59
C LEU A 267 51.38 17.31 17.23
N PHE A 268 51.48 17.69 15.96
CA PHE A 268 52.50 18.63 15.48
C PHE A 268 52.35 20.01 16.15
N LEU A 269 51.14 20.59 16.20
CA LEU A 269 50.85 21.83 16.92
C LEU A 269 51.12 21.72 18.43
N ALA A 270 50.77 20.60 19.06
CA ALA A 270 51.03 20.36 20.46
C ALA A 270 52.53 20.26 20.79
N SER A 271 53.39 19.98 19.79
CA SER A 271 54.85 19.94 19.97
C SER A 271 55.50 21.33 19.92
N VAL A 272 54.76 22.38 19.51
CA VAL A 272 55.28 23.77 19.48
C VAL A 272 55.38 24.28 20.91
N ASP A 273 56.56 24.81 21.29
CA ASP A 273 56.88 25.15 22.69
C ASP A 273 55.89 26.16 23.32
N SER A 274 55.41 27.12 22.55
CA SER A 274 54.45 28.12 22.99
C SER A 274 53.07 27.53 23.34
N ILE A 275 52.65 26.48 22.64
CA ILE A 275 51.36 25.77 22.89
C ILE A 275 51.54 24.74 23.96
N ARG A 276 52.66 24.02 23.93
CA ARG A 276 53.03 22.98 24.90
C ARG A 276 53.05 23.49 26.34
N ALA A 277 53.50 24.74 26.56
CA ALA A 277 53.57 25.36 27.87
C ALA A 277 52.20 25.57 28.54
N GLU A 278 51.13 25.63 27.74
CA GLU A 278 49.76 25.83 28.20
C GLU A 278 48.93 24.52 28.28
N LEU A 279 49.48 23.39 27.76
CA LEU A 279 48.78 22.12 27.66
C LEU A 279 49.05 21.23 28.86
N THR A 280 47.94 20.80 29.53
CA THR A 280 48.01 19.68 30.47
C THR A 280 47.77 18.33 29.76
N PRO A 281 48.23 17.20 30.30
CA PRO A 281 47.92 15.86 29.78
C PRO A 281 46.40 15.63 29.67
N GLY A 282 45.64 16.13 30.63
CA GLY A 282 44.18 16.04 30.64
C GLY A 282 43.54 16.85 29.51
N THR A 283 43.96 18.12 29.32
CA THR A 283 43.46 18.96 28.22
C THR A 283 43.72 18.34 26.87
N PHE A 284 44.96 17.83 26.64
CA PHE A 284 45.29 17.14 25.39
C PHE A 284 44.39 15.92 25.15
N THR A 285 44.23 15.09 26.17
CA THR A 285 43.43 13.84 26.08
C THR A 285 41.95 14.14 25.81
N VAL A 286 41.39 15.17 26.42
CA VAL A 286 39.99 15.58 26.17
C VAL A 286 39.79 16.06 24.72
N VAL A 287 40.66 16.95 24.21
CA VAL A 287 40.60 17.45 22.84
C VAL A 287 40.75 16.31 21.84
N PHE A 288 41.71 15.42 22.07
CA PHE A 288 41.96 14.23 21.26
C PHE A 288 40.73 13.30 21.23
N SER A 289 40.21 12.97 22.41
CA SER A 289 39.02 12.08 22.53
C SER A 289 37.77 12.72 21.91
N ALA A 290 37.56 14.02 22.06
CA ALA A 290 36.46 14.76 21.46
C ALA A 290 36.58 14.78 19.93
N MET A 291 37.79 14.97 19.38
CA MET A 291 38.03 14.92 17.95
C MET A 291 37.67 13.54 17.35
N PHE A 292 38.10 12.46 17.99
CA PHE A 292 37.69 11.09 17.61
C PHE A 292 36.19 10.88 17.81
N GLY A 293 35.61 11.41 18.88
CA GLY A 293 34.19 11.38 19.16
C GLY A 293 33.33 12.03 18.07
N LEU A 294 33.85 13.04 17.35
CA LEU A 294 33.16 13.70 16.22
C LEU A 294 33.01 12.81 14.97
N MET A 295 33.85 11.80 14.80
CA MET A 295 33.81 10.91 13.61
C MET A 295 32.45 10.20 13.47
N ARG A 296 31.91 9.69 14.58
CA ARG A 296 30.63 8.97 14.59
C ARG A 296 29.45 9.86 14.23
N PRO A 297 29.20 11.02 14.86
CA PRO A 297 28.15 11.96 14.49
C PRO A 297 28.23 12.43 13.04
N LEU A 298 29.42 12.76 12.55
CA LEU A 298 29.62 13.21 11.18
C LEU A 298 29.25 12.11 10.17
N LYS A 299 29.66 10.85 10.44
CA LYS A 299 29.29 9.72 9.59
C LYS A 299 27.77 9.46 9.64
N ALA A 300 27.13 9.58 10.79
CA ALA A 300 25.70 9.39 10.97
C ALA A 300 24.87 10.43 10.18
N LEU A 301 25.29 11.69 10.18
CA LEU A 301 24.60 12.75 9.41
C LEU A 301 24.58 12.50 7.90
N THR A 302 25.56 11.77 7.35
CA THR A 302 25.55 11.42 5.93
C THR A 302 24.51 10.38 5.57
N SER A 303 24.28 9.40 6.46
CA SER A 303 23.25 8.36 6.27
C SER A 303 21.82 8.92 6.41
N VAL A 304 21.64 9.91 7.29
CA VAL A 304 20.37 10.58 7.53
C VAL A 304 19.76 11.15 6.27
N THR A 305 20.57 11.80 5.43
CA THR A 305 20.09 12.37 4.16
C THR A 305 19.43 11.33 3.27
N SER A 306 19.99 10.12 3.22
CA SER A 306 19.43 9.01 2.43
C SER A 306 18.11 8.49 3.01
N ASP A 307 18.03 8.31 4.32
CA ASP A 307 16.82 7.84 5.00
C ASP A 307 15.69 8.88 4.91
N PHE A 308 16.04 10.15 5.10
CA PHE A 308 15.10 11.25 4.95
C PHE A 308 14.56 11.36 3.51
N GLN A 309 15.43 11.29 2.49
CA GLN A 309 14.99 11.34 1.09
C GLN A 309 14.11 10.15 0.71
N ARG A 310 14.42 8.93 1.18
CA ARG A 310 13.55 7.76 0.95
C ARG A 310 12.18 7.93 1.59
N GLY A 311 12.15 8.39 2.83
CA GLY A 311 10.89 8.66 3.51
C GLY A 311 10.08 9.78 2.85
N MET A 312 10.73 10.84 2.37
CA MET A 312 10.05 11.91 1.63
C MET A 312 9.51 11.43 0.29
N ALA A 313 10.24 10.61 -0.45
CA ALA A 313 9.75 9.99 -1.67
C ALA A 313 8.53 9.09 -1.41
N ALA A 314 8.56 8.30 -0.33
CA ALA A 314 7.41 7.51 0.09
C ALA A 314 6.21 8.40 0.45
N CYS A 315 6.42 9.49 1.21
CA CYS A 315 5.37 10.46 1.52
C CYS A 315 4.77 11.09 0.26
N GLN A 316 5.58 11.50 -0.71
CA GLN A 316 5.12 12.06 -1.98
C GLN A 316 4.22 11.08 -2.72
N THR A 317 4.60 9.81 -2.77
CA THR A 317 3.78 8.76 -3.39
C THR A 317 2.47 8.57 -2.66
N LEU A 318 2.50 8.46 -1.32
CA LEU A 318 1.29 8.26 -0.51
C LEU A 318 0.35 9.47 -0.57
N PHE A 319 0.89 10.68 -0.50
CA PHE A 319 0.08 11.90 -0.63
C PHE A 319 -0.48 12.06 -2.04
N GLY A 320 0.29 11.74 -3.07
CA GLY A 320 -0.19 11.73 -4.45
C GLY A 320 -1.39 10.78 -4.63
N LEU A 321 -1.35 9.61 -4.00
CA LEU A 321 -2.49 8.69 -3.99
C LEU A 321 -3.69 9.25 -3.21
N MET A 322 -3.46 9.89 -2.06
CA MET A 322 -4.52 10.49 -1.24
C MET A 322 -5.15 11.74 -1.86
N ASP A 323 -4.51 12.36 -2.84
CA ASP A 323 -4.98 13.54 -3.55
C ASP A 323 -5.76 13.19 -4.82
N LEU A 324 -5.78 11.91 -5.22
CA LEU A 324 -6.61 11.46 -6.34
C LEU A 324 -8.09 11.66 -6.01
N GLU A 325 -8.87 12.02 -7.02
CA GLU A 325 -10.31 12.20 -6.85
C GLU A 325 -10.98 10.86 -6.49
N THR A 326 -11.76 10.88 -5.43
CA THR A 326 -12.62 9.77 -5.04
C THR A 326 -13.81 9.66 -6.00
N GLU A 327 -14.61 8.63 -5.82
CA GLU A 327 -15.84 8.43 -6.57
C GLU A 327 -16.77 9.63 -6.43
N ARG A 328 -17.30 10.14 -7.54
CA ARG A 328 -18.18 11.33 -7.54
C ARG A 328 -19.56 10.97 -7.02
N ASP A 329 -19.90 11.44 -5.84
CA ASP A 329 -21.24 11.30 -5.24
C ASP A 329 -21.89 12.68 -5.08
N ASN A 330 -22.26 13.28 -6.21
CA ASN A 330 -22.91 14.60 -6.25
C ASN A 330 -24.45 14.49 -6.25
N GLY A 331 -24.99 13.27 -6.30
CA GLY A 331 -26.41 13.01 -6.30
C GLY A 331 -27.07 13.39 -4.98
N LYS A 332 -28.30 13.86 -5.06
CA LYS A 332 -29.10 14.28 -3.88
C LYS A 332 -30.38 13.46 -3.72
N TYR A 333 -30.77 12.74 -4.76
CA TYR A 333 -31.98 11.94 -4.75
C TYR A 333 -31.77 10.69 -3.88
N ASP A 334 -32.70 10.47 -2.97
CA ASP A 334 -32.69 9.39 -1.99
C ASP A 334 -34.08 8.77 -1.98
N ALA A 335 -34.24 7.59 -2.56
CA ALA A 335 -35.50 6.88 -2.66
C ALA A 335 -35.55 5.77 -1.63
N ASP A 336 -36.58 5.73 -0.77
CA ASP A 336 -36.77 4.65 0.18
C ASP A 336 -37.06 3.31 -0.53
N ARG A 337 -37.82 3.36 -1.62
CA ARG A 337 -38.18 2.20 -2.45
C ARG A 337 -38.37 2.61 -3.90
N VAL A 338 -37.83 1.79 -4.82
CA VAL A 338 -38.03 1.94 -6.27
C VAL A 338 -38.86 0.76 -6.81
N LYS A 339 -39.58 0.99 -7.91
CA LYS A 339 -40.30 -0.05 -8.63
C LYS A 339 -39.37 -0.93 -9.44
N GLY A 340 -38.26 -0.35 -9.88
CA GLY A 340 -37.22 -1.05 -10.61
C GLY A 340 -37.34 -0.99 -12.12
N GLU A 341 -38.06 -0.01 -12.69
CA GLU A 341 -38.02 0.24 -14.13
C GLU A 341 -36.68 0.88 -14.51
N VAL A 342 -35.98 0.28 -15.49
CA VAL A 342 -34.69 0.79 -15.97
C VAL A 342 -34.82 1.23 -17.43
N ALA A 343 -34.34 2.43 -17.75
CA ALA A 343 -34.32 2.95 -19.12
C ALA A 343 -32.91 3.42 -19.48
N VAL A 344 -32.38 2.92 -20.59
CA VAL A 344 -31.08 3.28 -21.17
C VAL A 344 -31.39 4.10 -22.43
N LYS A 345 -30.88 5.36 -22.51
CA LYS A 345 -31.20 6.30 -23.56
C LYS A 345 -29.93 6.82 -24.22
N ASP A 346 -29.69 6.39 -25.44
CA ASP A 346 -28.61 6.85 -26.32
C ASP A 346 -27.23 6.85 -25.65
N VAL A 347 -26.90 5.76 -24.93
CA VAL A 347 -25.70 5.67 -24.12
C VAL A 347 -24.50 5.34 -24.98
N THR A 348 -23.47 6.18 -24.86
CA THR A 348 -22.11 5.93 -25.39
C THR A 348 -21.13 5.93 -24.22
N PHE A 349 -20.18 4.98 -24.23
CA PHE A 349 -19.19 4.85 -23.19
C PHE A 349 -17.87 4.30 -23.73
N THR A 350 -16.75 4.92 -23.32
CA THR A 350 -15.38 4.52 -23.68
C THR A 350 -14.55 4.32 -22.43
N TYR A 351 -13.91 3.16 -22.28
CA TYR A 351 -12.97 2.96 -21.19
C TYR A 351 -11.75 3.86 -21.35
N GLN A 352 -11.26 4.42 -20.25
CA GLN A 352 -10.10 5.30 -20.26
C GLN A 352 -8.88 4.61 -20.87
N GLY A 353 -8.22 5.27 -21.84
CA GLY A 353 -7.06 4.72 -22.57
C GLY A 353 -7.42 3.81 -23.75
N LYS A 354 -8.71 3.65 -24.08
CA LYS A 354 -9.16 3.00 -25.31
C LYS A 354 -9.59 4.05 -26.33
N GLU A 355 -9.35 3.78 -27.61
CA GLU A 355 -9.75 4.68 -28.70
C GLU A 355 -11.19 4.39 -29.19
N LYS A 356 -11.59 3.12 -29.11
CA LYS A 356 -12.93 2.69 -29.55
C LYS A 356 -13.91 2.70 -28.36
N PRO A 357 -15.15 3.18 -28.55
CA PRO A 357 -16.19 3.08 -27.55
C PRO A 357 -16.52 1.60 -27.28
N ALA A 358 -16.76 1.30 -26.00
CA ALA A 358 -17.24 -0.02 -25.57
C ALA A 358 -18.76 -0.14 -25.75
N LEU A 359 -19.47 0.97 -25.77
CA LEU A 359 -20.88 1.09 -26.11
C LEU A 359 -21.08 2.32 -26.98
N SER A 360 -21.90 2.20 -28.02
CA SER A 360 -22.20 3.23 -29.01
C SER A 360 -23.70 3.31 -29.20
N HIS A 361 -24.32 4.45 -28.85
CA HIS A 361 -25.74 4.77 -29.05
C HIS A 361 -26.72 3.69 -28.56
N VAL A 362 -26.43 3.04 -27.42
CA VAL A 362 -27.26 1.97 -26.87
C VAL A 362 -28.55 2.53 -26.25
N SER A 363 -29.69 2.01 -26.68
CA SER A 363 -31.01 2.39 -26.17
C SER A 363 -31.93 1.18 -25.98
N PHE A 364 -32.42 0.97 -24.75
CA PHE A 364 -33.42 -0.04 -24.40
C PHE A 364 -34.07 0.27 -23.07
N SER A 365 -35.11 -0.46 -22.72
CA SER A 365 -35.78 -0.36 -21.42
C SER A 365 -36.09 -1.72 -20.85
N ILE A 366 -36.06 -1.83 -19.53
CA ILE A 366 -36.48 -3.02 -18.78
C ILE A 366 -37.69 -2.60 -17.94
N PRO A 367 -38.90 -2.95 -18.33
CA PRO A 367 -40.08 -2.66 -17.51
C PRO A 367 -40.02 -3.38 -16.15
N GLN A 368 -40.72 -2.84 -15.17
CA GLN A 368 -40.82 -3.45 -13.85
C GLN A 368 -41.20 -4.93 -13.93
N GLY A 369 -40.43 -5.78 -13.26
CA GLY A 369 -40.70 -7.22 -13.15
C GLY A 369 -40.44 -8.01 -14.44
N LYS A 370 -39.74 -7.44 -15.40
CA LYS A 370 -39.37 -8.09 -16.66
C LYS A 370 -37.89 -8.50 -16.69
N THR A 371 -37.63 -9.54 -17.47
CA THR A 371 -36.26 -10.07 -17.67
C THR A 371 -35.80 -9.74 -19.08
N VAL A 372 -34.66 -9.03 -19.17
CA VAL A 372 -33.96 -8.74 -20.43
C VAL A 372 -32.63 -9.50 -20.44
N ALA A 373 -32.42 -10.28 -21.50
CA ALA A 373 -31.18 -11.03 -21.71
C ALA A 373 -30.24 -10.33 -22.71
N LEU A 374 -28.97 -10.15 -22.31
CA LEU A 374 -27.92 -9.68 -23.19
C LEU A 374 -27.17 -10.88 -23.78
N VAL A 375 -27.14 -11.00 -25.10
CA VAL A 375 -26.48 -12.05 -25.85
C VAL A 375 -25.47 -11.43 -26.83
N GLY A 376 -24.37 -12.08 -27.09
CA GLY A 376 -23.36 -11.59 -28.04
C GLY A 376 -21.98 -12.17 -27.77
N ARG A 377 -21.04 -11.90 -28.69
CA ARG A 377 -19.66 -12.40 -28.58
C ARG A 377 -18.93 -11.85 -27.34
N SER A 378 -17.86 -12.53 -26.94
CA SER A 378 -16.98 -12.00 -25.88
C SER A 378 -16.42 -10.64 -26.32
N GLY A 379 -16.44 -9.64 -25.39
CA GLY A 379 -15.98 -8.29 -25.69
C GLY A 379 -17.00 -7.37 -26.40
N SER A 380 -18.24 -7.82 -26.65
CA SER A 380 -19.25 -7.02 -27.34
C SER A 380 -19.85 -5.86 -26.51
N GLY A 381 -19.54 -5.74 -25.20
CA GLY A 381 -20.02 -4.67 -24.33
C GLY A 381 -21.05 -5.06 -23.27
N LYS A 382 -21.45 -6.33 -23.17
CA LYS A 382 -22.49 -6.82 -22.22
C LYS A 382 -22.19 -6.48 -20.76
N SER A 383 -21.01 -6.82 -20.28
CA SER A 383 -20.59 -6.54 -18.89
C SER A 383 -20.42 -5.03 -18.64
N THR A 384 -20.13 -4.25 -19.69
CA THR A 384 -20.08 -2.80 -19.61
C THR A 384 -21.45 -2.21 -19.28
N ILE A 385 -22.53 -2.71 -19.93
CA ILE A 385 -23.91 -2.30 -19.63
C ILE A 385 -24.24 -2.56 -18.15
N ALA A 386 -23.91 -3.76 -17.65
CA ALA A 386 -24.12 -4.13 -16.25
C ALA A 386 -23.38 -3.20 -15.26
N ASN A 387 -22.14 -2.86 -15.56
CA ASN A 387 -21.31 -1.96 -14.74
C ASN A 387 -21.84 -0.51 -14.71
N LEU A 388 -22.45 -0.06 -15.78
CA LEU A 388 -23.04 1.29 -15.85
C LEU A 388 -24.33 1.40 -15.03
N PHE A 389 -25.11 0.34 -14.86
CA PHE A 389 -26.33 0.34 -14.03
C PHE A 389 -26.04 0.66 -12.57
N THR A 390 -24.96 0.09 -12.04
CA THR A 390 -24.53 0.34 -10.66
C THR A 390 -23.65 1.58 -10.52
N ARG A 391 -23.48 2.31 -11.64
CA ARG A 391 -22.64 3.50 -11.72
C ARG A 391 -21.21 3.26 -11.22
N PHE A 392 -20.62 2.12 -11.63
CA PHE A 392 -19.17 1.90 -11.46
C PHE A 392 -18.36 2.78 -12.42
N TYR A 393 -19.00 3.20 -13.51
CA TYR A 393 -18.50 4.19 -14.47
C TYR A 393 -19.65 5.14 -14.83
N ASP A 394 -19.31 6.39 -15.11
CA ASP A 394 -20.25 7.36 -15.67
C ASP A 394 -20.24 7.27 -17.19
N VAL A 395 -21.40 7.46 -17.83
CA VAL A 395 -21.52 7.45 -19.29
C VAL A 395 -20.88 8.70 -19.91
N ASP A 396 -20.33 8.59 -21.13
CA ASP A 396 -19.77 9.73 -21.86
C ASP A 396 -20.89 10.61 -22.43
N SER A 397 -21.95 9.98 -22.96
CA SER A 397 -23.15 10.64 -23.42
C SER A 397 -24.40 9.76 -23.19
N GLY A 398 -25.57 10.36 -23.26
CA GLY A 398 -26.84 9.70 -22.95
C GLY A 398 -27.13 9.65 -21.46
N SER A 399 -28.07 8.78 -21.08
CA SER A 399 -28.51 8.64 -19.70
C SER A 399 -29.01 7.23 -19.39
N ILE A 400 -28.82 6.80 -18.13
CA ILE A 400 -29.44 5.61 -17.57
C ILE A 400 -30.37 6.07 -16.46
N CYS A 401 -31.63 5.68 -16.52
CA CYS A 401 -32.64 6.10 -15.55
C CYS A 401 -33.19 4.90 -14.78
N LEU A 402 -33.38 5.07 -13.49
CA LEU A 402 -34.09 4.15 -12.61
C LEU A 402 -35.37 4.85 -12.14
N ASP A 403 -36.53 4.27 -12.47
CA ASP A 403 -37.85 4.86 -12.23
C ASP A 403 -37.98 6.32 -12.73
N GLY A 404 -37.41 6.60 -13.90
CA GLY A 404 -37.47 7.92 -14.54
C GLY A 404 -36.42 8.92 -14.07
N HIS A 405 -35.68 8.66 -13.03
CA HIS A 405 -34.59 9.51 -12.54
C HIS A 405 -33.23 9.00 -13.04
N ASP A 406 -32.38 9.92 -13.49
CA ASP A 406 -31.02 9.57 -13.91
C ASP A 406 -30.21 8.98 -12.72
N VAL A 407 -29.47 7.91 -12.96
CA VAL A 407 -28.65 7.28 -11.92
C VAL A 407 -27.60 8.23 -11.33
N ARG A 408 -27.25 9.31 -12.06
CA ARG A 408 -26.33 10.36 -11.60
C ARG A 408 -26.94 11.28 -10.55
N ASP A 409 -28.27 11.37 -10.49
CA ASP A 409 -28.99 12.20 -9.53
C ASP A 409 -29.12 11.51 -8.16
N TYR A 410 -29.02 10.18 -8.12
CA TYR A 410 -29.04 9.42 -6.87
C TYR A 410 -27.78 9.59 -6.06
N LYS A 411 -27.90 9.55 -4.71
CA LYS A 411 -26.76 9.24 -3.84
C LYS A 411 -26.27 7.83 -4.17
N LEU A 412 -24.96 7.64 -4.32
CA LEU A 412 -24.38 6.35 -4.73
C LEU A 412 -24.77 5.19 -3.81
N THR A 413 -24.74 5.41 -2.50
CA THR A 413 -25.12 4.40 -1.51
C THR A 413 -26.59 4.00 -1.65
N ASN A 414 -27.47 4.98 -1.92
CA ASN A 414 -28.89 4.73 -2.14
C ASN A 414 -29.12 4.00 -3.48
N LEU A 415 -28.53 4.50 -4.57
CA LEU A 415 -28.60 3.85 -5.88
C LEU A 415 -28.24 2.37 -5.79
N ARG A 416 -27.09 2.06 -5.22
CA ARG A 416 -26.56 0.70 -5.13
C ARG A 416 -27.37 -0.22 -4.21
N ARG A 417 -28.18 0.33 -3.30
CA ARG A 417 -29.14 -0.45 -2.52
C ARG A 417 -30.24 -1.07 -3.39
N HIS A 418 -30.58 -0.45 -4.48
CA HIS A 418 -31.66 -0.91 -5.37
C HIS A 418 -31.19 -1.96 -6.39
N PHE A 419 -29.91 -2.29 -6.41
CA PHE A 419 -29.33 -3.32 -7.27
C PHE A 419 -28.74 -4.47 -6.46
N ALA A 420 -28.98 -5.70 -6.91
CA ALA A 420 -28.24 -6.86 -6.49
C ALA A 420 -27.46 -7.42 -7.67
N LEU A 421 -26.18 -7.69 -7.48
CA LEU A 421 -25.28 -8.20 -8.50
C LEU A 421 -24.82 -9.61 -8.13
N VAL A 422 -25.05 -10.56 -9.02
CA VAL A 422 -24.45 -11.91 -8.96
C VAL A 422 -23.47 -11.99 -10.13
N SER A 423 -22.18 -11.86 -9.81
CA SER A 423 -21.11 -11.85 -10.80
C SER A 423 -20.62 -13.26 -11.15
N GLN A 424 -20.02 -13.41 -12.33
CA GLN A 424 -19.34 -14.62 -12.79
C GLN A 424 -18.26 -15.08 -11.80
N ASN A 425 -17.42 -14.17 -11.36
CA ASN A 425 -16.37 -14.41 -10.39
C ASN A 425 -16.86 -14.03 -8.99
N VAL A 426 -17.33 -15.02 -8.25
CA VAL A 426 -17.81 -14.81 -6.88
C VAL A 426 -16.65 -14.51 -5.96
N HIS A 427 -16.67 -13.34 -5.32
CA HIS A 427 -15.74 -12.99 -4.27
C HIS A 427 -16.36 -13.23 -2.89
N LEU A 428 -15.69 -14.03 -2.08
CA LEU A 428 -16.05 -14.31 -0.68
C LEU A 428 -14.88 -13.88 0.22
N PHE A 429 -15.22 -13.30 1.35
CA PHE A 429 -14.26 -12.86 2.34
C PHE A 429 -13.87 -14.00 3.27
N ASN A 430 -12.67 -13.93 3.82
CA ASN A 430 -12.20 -14.87 4.84
C ASN A 430 -12.95 -14.62 6.17
N ASP A 431 -14.17 -15.11 6.22
CA ASP A 431 -15.10 -14.93 7.33
C ASP A 431 -16.07 -16.14 7.35
N THR A 432 -17.03 -16.13 8.25
CA THR A 432 -18.08 -17.14 8.31
C THR A 432 -18.98 -17.08 7.08
N ILE A 433 -19.67 -18.20 6.79
CA ILE A 433 -20.68 -18.25 5.71
C ILE A 433 -21.81 -17.25 6.03
N ALA A 434 -22.25 -17.19 7.30
CA ALA A 434 -23.27 -16.23 7.71
C ALA A 434 -22.89 -14.78 7.41
N ASN A 435 -21.66 -14.38 7.76
CA ASN A 435 -21.15 -13.02 7.50
C ASN A 435 -20.97 -12.75 6.01
N ASN A 436 -20.64 -13.77 5.22
CA ASN A 436 -20.58 -13.64 3.78
C ASN A 436 -21.97 -13.47 3.14
N ILE A 437 -23.01 -14.10 3.66
CA ILE A 437 -24.40 -13.91 3.22
C ILE A 437 -24.90 -12.53 3.65
N ALA A 438 -24.68 -12.13 4.90
CA ALA A 438 -25.09 -10.83 5.46
C ALA A 438 -24.02 -9.74 5.28
N TYR A 439 -23.22 -9.80 4.21
CA TYR A 439 -22.12 -8.89 4.01
C TYR A 439 -22.57 -7.41 4.02
N ALA A 440 -21.83 -6.59 4.80
CA ALA A 440 -22.07 -5.15 5.00
C ALA A 440 -23.43 -4.80 5.64
N ALA A 441 -24.07 -5.75 6.30
CA ALA A 441 -25.37 -5.57 6.95
C ALA A 441 -25.37 -6.18 8.37
N GLU A 442 -24.27 -6.05 9.09
CA GLU A 442 -24.09 -6.57 10.45
C GLU A 442 -25.17 -6.02 11.38
N GLY A 443 -25.96 -6.91 11.99
CA GLY A 443 -27.06 -6.55 12.89
C GLY A 443 -28.36 -6.09 12.22
N GLU A 444 -28.42 -5.93 10.88
CA GLU A 444 -29.65 -5.61 10.15
C GLU A 444 -30.54 -6.84 9.94
N TYR A 445 -29.96 -8.06 9.91
CA TYR A 445 -30.68 -9.31 9.66
C TYR A 445 -30.56 -10.27 10.84
N THR A 446 -31.66 -10.97 11.12
CA THR A 446 -31.66 -12.03 12.12
C THR A 446 -31.04 -13.32 11.57
N ARG A 447 -30.65 -14.21 12.46
CA ARG A 447 -30.09 -15.52 12.07
C ARG A 447 -31.07 -16.31 11.21
N GLU A 448 -32.37 -16.26 11.56
CA GLU A 448 -33.43 -16.92 10.81
C GLU A 448 -33.57 -16.40 9.39
N GLN A 449 -33.39 -15.08 9.17
CA GLN A 449 -33.41 -14.47 7.83
C GLN A 449 -32.22 -14.95 6.99
N ILE A 450 -31.04 -15.05 7.59
CA ILE A 450 -29.83 -15.57 6.93
C ILE A 450 -30.03 -17.05 6.55
N GLU A 451 -30.56 -17.87 7.46
CA GLU A 451 -30.89 -19.27 7.19
C GLU A 451 -31.94 -19.42 6.09
N GLN A 452 -32.98 -18.59 6.10
CA GLN A 452 -34.00 -18.60 5.07
C GLN A 452 -33.41 -18.27 3.69
N ALA A 453 -32.59 -17.24 3.59
CA ALA A 453 -31.89 -16.87 2.35
C ALA A 453 -30.96 -18.01 1.87
N ALA A 454 -30.25 -18.66 2.79
CA ALA A 454 -29.41 -19.81 2.48
C ALA A 454 -30.22 -21.02 2.00
N ARG A 455 -31.39 -21.28 2.58
CA ARG A 455 -32.32 -22.34 2.13
C ARG A 455 -32.87 -22.05 0.73
N GLN A 456 -33.32 -20.83 0.51
CA GLN A 456 -33.81 -20.40 -0.82
C GLN A 456 -32.74 -20.48 -1.91
N ALA A 457 -31.48 -20.27 -1.55
CA ALA A 457 -30.34 -20.43 -2.43
C ALA A 457 -29.84 -21.89 -2.55
N HIS A 458 -30.54 -22.87 -1.97
CA HIS A 458 -30.09 -24.26 -1.87
C HIS A 458 -28.69 -24.42 -1.24
N ALA A 459 -28.26 -23.42 -0.46
CA ALA A 459 -26.95 -23.45 0.20
C ALA A 459 -26.95 -24.27 1.49
N MET A 460 -28.11 -24.36 2.18
CA MET A 460 -28.19 -25.13 3.44
C MET A 460 -27.88 -26.60 3.26
N GLU A 461 -28.13 -27.18 2.09
CA GLU A 461 -27.85 -28.60 1.78
C GLU A 461 -26.38 -28.98 2.05
N PHE A 462 -25.43 -28.11 1.72
CA PHE A 462 -24.02 -28.35 2.00
C PHE A 462 -23.56 -27.70 3.32
N ILE A 463 -24.19 -26.60 3.75
CA ILE A 463 -23.84 -25.90 5.00
C ILE A 463 -24.14 -26.79 6.22
N GLU A 464 -25.25 -27.51 6.23
CA GLU A 464 -25.64 -28.44 7.31
C GLU A 464 -24.64 -29.59 7.48
N ASN A 465 -23.92 -29.96 6.44
CA ASN A 465 -22.86 -30.97 6.46
C ASN A 465 -21.51 -30.45 6.95
N MET A 466 -21.38 -29.13 7.19
CA MET A 466 -20.15 -28.53 7.70
C MET A 466 -20.10 -28.57 9.23
N PRO A 467 -18.89 -28.72 9.83
CA PRO A 467 -18.76 -28.90 11.29
C PRO A 467 -19.39 -27.81 12.14
N GLN A 468 -19.40 -26.56 11.61
CA GLN A 468 -19.93 -25.38 12.31
C GLN A 468 -21.12 -24.74 11.58
N GLY A 469 -21.67 -25.43 10.54
CA GLY A 469 -22.79 -24.91 9.75
C GLY A 469 -22.51 -23.52 9.19
N LEU A 470 -23.41 -22.57 9.40
CA LEU A 470 -23.28 -21.17 8.97
C LEU A 470 -22.11 -20.42 9.60
N ASP A 471 -21.60 -20.87 10.74
CA ASP A 471 -20.45 -20.25 11.42
C ASP A 471 -19.11 -20.79 10.93
N THR A 472 -19.11 -21.65 9.91
CA THR A 472 -17.90 -22.17 9.29
C THR A 472 -17.16 -21.04 8.57
N VAL A 473 -15.87 -20.86 8.93
CA VAL A 473 -14.96 -19.92 8.25
C VAL A 473 -14.45 -20.55 6.96
N ILE A 474 -14.58 -19.84 5.84
CA ILE A 474 -14.37 -20.39 4.49
C ILE A 474 -13.02 -20.07 3.85
N GLY A 475 -12.13 -19.38 4.57
CA GLY A 475 -10.81 -18.99 4.06
C GLY A 475 -10.86 -17.93 2.96
N GLU A 476 -9.68 -17.56 2.45
CA GLU A 476 -9.57 -16.54 1.40
C GLU A 476 -10.28 -16.98 0.11
N ASN A 477 -11.11 -16.08 -0.44
CA ASN A 477 -11.92 -16.34 -1.64
C ASN A 477 -12.78 -17.62 -1.58
N GLY A 478 -13.07 -18.11 -0.38
CA GLY A 478 -13.87 -19.34 -0.21
C GLY A 478 -13.17 -20.57 -0.78
N THR A 479 -11.85 -20.68 -0.62
CA THR A 479 -11.05 -21.81 -1.15
C THR A 479 -11.49 -23.17 -0.62
N SER A 480 -12.15 -23.23 0.52
CA SER A 480 -12.73 -24.45 1.08
C SER A 480 -14.04 -24.89 0.41
N LEU A 481 -14.62 -24.04 -0.45
CA LEU A 481 -15.88 -24.28 -1.14
C LEU A 481 -15.67 -24.64 -2.62
N SER A 482 -16.53 -25.50 -3.16
CA SER A 482 -16.59 -25.72 -4.61
C SER A 482 -17.10 -24.46 -5.35
N GLY A 483 -16.91 -24.40 -6.67
CA GLY A 483 -17.42 -23.29 -7.49
C GLY A 483 -18.94 -23.07 -7.32
N GLY A 484 -19.71 -24.15 -7.34
CA GLY A 484 -21.16 -24.13 -7.17
C GLY A 484 -21.59 -23.72 -5.76
N GLN A 485 -20.85 -24.14 -4.73
CA GLN A 485 -21.11 -23.73 -3.35
C GLN A 485 -20.86 -22.23 -3.17
N ARG A 486 -19.74 -21.69 -3.72
CA ARG A 486 -19.49 -20.23 -3.70
C ARG A 486 -20.61 -19.45 -4.37
N GLN A 487 -21.09 -19.92 -5.52
CA GLN A 487 -22.16 -19.24 -6.25
C GLN A 487 -23.48 -19.25 -5.47
N ARG A 488 -23.85 -20.38 -4.83
CA ARG A 488 -25.03 -20.46 -3.96
C ARG A 488 -24.95 -19.50 -2.76
N VAL A 489 -23.78 -19.31 -2.17
CA VAL A 489 -23.57 -18.28 -1.12
C VAL A 489 -23.76 -16.86 -1.68
N ALA A 490 -23.28 -16.57 -2.89
CA ALA A 490 -23.50 -15.27 -3.53
C ALA A 490 -24.98 -15.03 -3.87
N ILE A 491 -25.70 -16.05 -4.31
CA ILE A 491 -27.16 -15.98 -4.54
C ILE A 491 -27.89 -15.75 -3.21
N ALA A 492 -27.51 -16.44 -2.13
CA ALA A 492 -28.09 -16.20 -0.80
C ALA A 492 -27.88 -14.75 -0.32
N ARG A 493 -26.70 -14.18 -0.58
CA ARG A 493 -26.41 -12.75 -0.35
C ARG A 493 -27.36 -11.82 -1.13
N ALA A 494 -27.61 -12.14 -2.40
CA ALA A 494 -28.52 -11.37 -3.24
C ALA A 494 -29.99 -11.51 -2.83
N LEU A 495 -30.42 -12.70 -2.41
CA LEU A 495 -31.75 -12.98 -1.85
C LEU A 495 -31.99 -12.20 -0.57
N LEU A 496 -31.05 -12.24 0.36
CA LEU A 496 -31.12 -11.53 1.63
C LEU A 496 -31.26 -10.02 1.43
N ARG A 497 -30.48 -9.45 0.48
CA ARG A 497 -30.55 -8.04 0.13
C ARG A 497 -31.89 -7.60 -0.44
N ASN A 498 -32.59 -8.49 -1.13
CA ASN A 498 -33.92 -8.30 -1.69
C ASN A 498 -34.08 -7.02 -2.54
N ALA A 499 -33.08 -6.67 -3.34
CA ALA A 499 -33.11 -5.50 -4.22
C ALA A 499 -34.17 -5.67 -5.35
N PRO A 500 -34.83 -4.57 -5.80
CA PRO A 500 -35.85 -4.64 -6.85
C PRO A 500 -35.26 -4.89 -8.25
N VAL A 501 -34.00 -4.53 -8.49
CA VAL A 501 -33.30 -4.76 -9.76
C VAL A 501 -32.17 -5.75 -9.55
N LEU A 502 -32.12 -6.79 -10.37
CA LEU A 502 -31.12 -7.85 -10.33
C LEU A 502 -30.28 -7.82 -11.59
N ILE A 503 -28.98 -7.91 -11.40
CA ILE A 503 -27.99 -8.07 -12.47
C ILE A 503 -27.33 -9.44 -12.30
N LEU A 504 -27.50 -10.29 -13.30
CA LEU A 504 -26.92 -11.64 -13.33
C LEU A 504 -25.86 -11.69 -14.42
N ASP A 505 -24.60 -11.93 -14.03
CA ASP A 505 -23.51 -12.25 -14.97
C ASP A 505 -23.25 -13.76 -14.86
N GLU A 506 -23.85 -14.52 -15.78
CA GLU A 506 -23.95 -15.97 -15.73
C GLU A 506 -22.69 -16.65 -16.22
N ALA A 507 -21.93 -17.27 -15.32
CA ALA A 507 -20.92 -18.23 -15.69
C ALA A 507 -20.99 -19.48 -14.81
N THR A 508 -21.57 -20.48 -15.37
CA THR A 508 -21.68 -21.81 -14.76
C THR A 508 -20.90 -22.86 -15.58
N SER A 509 -19.99 -22.42 -16.43
CA SER A 509 -19.07 -23.31 -17.14
C SER A 509 -18.18 -24.07 -16.16
N ALA A 510 -18.27 -25.40 -16.16
CA ALA A 510 -17.50 -26.36 -15.35
C ALA A 510 -18.10 -26.75 -13.97
N LEU A 511 -19.43 -26.76 -13.83
CA LEU A 511 -20.10 -27.33 -12.66
C LEU A 511 -20.65 -28.73 -12.97
N ASP A 512 -20.75 -29.55 -11.93
CA ASP A 512 -21.45 -30.83 -12.00
C ASP A 512 -22.97 -30.62 -12.15
N THR A 513 -23.66 -31.57 -12.76
CA THR A 513 -25.09 -31.47 -13.10
C THR A 513 -26.00 -31.22 -11.89
N GLU A 514 -25.64 -31.72 -10.70
CA GLU A 514 -26.41 -31.55 -9.47
C GLU A 514 -26.29 -30.11 -8.96
N SER A 515 -25.06 -29.57 -8.87
CA SER A 515 -24.81 -28.17 -8.51
C SER A 515 -25.46 -27.21 -9.49
N GLU A 516 -25.49 -27.56 -10.78
CA GLU A 516 -26.12 -26.76 -11.83
C GLU A 516 -27.65 -26.63 -11.60
N ARG A 517 -28.34 -27.74 -11.31
CA ARG A 517 -29.78 -27.72 -11.02
C ARG A 517 -30.10 -26.90 -9.77
N ALA A 518 -29.31 -27.05 -8.69
CA ALA A 518 -29.49 -26.29 -7.48
C ALA A 518 -29.29 -24.80 -7.69
N ILE A 519 -28.29 -24.39 -8.48
CA ILE A 519 -28.06 -23.00 -8.84
C ILE A 519 -29.20 -22.45 -9.68
N GLN A 520 -29.69 -23.21 -10.68
CA GLN A 520 -30.80 -22.77 -11.50
C GLN A 520 -32.07 -22.55 -10.66
N ALA A 521 -32.41 -23.48 -9.78
CA ALA A 521 -33.55 -23.33 -8.87
C ALA A 521 -33.39 -22.10 -7.95
N ALA A 522 -32.18 -21.83 -7.46
CA ALA A 522 -31.89 -20.66 -6.66
C ALA A 522 -32.00 -19.35 -7.45
N LEU A 523 -31.58 -19.35 -8.72
CA LEU A 523 -31.72 -18.19 -9.62
C LEU A 523 -33.19 -17.94 -9.97
N ASP A 524 -33.98 -18.98 -10.23
CA ASP A 524 -35.40 -18.89 -10.50
C ASP A 524 -36.14 -18.28 -9.30
N GLU A 525 -35.78 -18.68 -8.07
CA GLU A 525 -36.32 -18.09 -6.85
C GLU A 525 -35.93 -16.63 -6.69
N LEU A 526 -34.65 -16.28 -6.97
CA LEU A 526 -34.13 -14.93 -6.87
C LEU A 526 -34.81 -13.96 -7.85
N GLN A 527 -35.17 -14.42 -9.05
CA GLN A 527 -35.76 -13.59 -10.11
C GLN A 527 -37.25 -13.26 -9.91
N LYS A 528 -37.94 -13.99 -9.03
CA LYS A 528 -39.38 -13.78 -8.80
C LYS A 528 -39.71 -12.34 -8.42
N ASN A 529 -40.61 -11.72 -9.18
CA ASN A 529 -41.09 -10.35 -8.96
C ASN A 529 -39.99 -9.27 -9.01
N LYS A 530 -38.91 -9.52 -9.72
CA LYS A 530 -37.77 -8.60 -9.88
C LYS A 530 -37.63 -8.15 -11.32
N THR A 531 -37.06 -6.97 -11.50
CA THR A 531 -36.56 -6.52 -12.80
C THR A 531 -35.15 -7.11 -12.98
N VAL A 532 -34.93 -7.82 -14.08
CA VAL A 532 -33.70 -8.61 -14.26
C VAL A 532 -32.98 -8.22 -15.55
N LEU A 533 -31.70 -7.88 -15.42
CA LEU A 533 -30.76 -7.86 -16.53
C LEU A 533 -29.86 -9.10 -16.41
N VAL A 534 -29.87 -9.97 -17.41
CA VAL A 534 -29.02 -11.16 -17.41
C VAL A 534 -28.05 -11.15 -18.58
N ILE A 535 -26.75 -11.33 -18.31
CA ILE A 535 -25.75 -11.62 -19.32
C ILE A 535 -25.78 -13.15 -19.51
N ALA A 536 -26.49 -13.57 -20.55
CA ALA A 536 -26.82 -14.98 -20.70
C ALA A 536 -25.75 -15.75 -21.47
N HIS A 537 -25.35 -16.88 -20.88
CA HIS A 537 -24.47 -17.88 -21.47
C HIS A 537 -25.16 -19.25 -21.58
N ARG A 538 -26.43 -19.35 -21.14
CA ARG A 538 -27.22 -20.58 -21.17
C ARG A 538 -28.47 -20.41 -22.00
N LEU A 539 -28.81 -21.46 -22.74
CA LEU A 539 -30.00 -21.48 -23.58
C LEU A 539 -31.27 -21.31 -22.75
N SER A 540 -31.40 -22.03 -21.64
CA SER A 540 -32.59 -21.99 -20.78
C SER A 540 -32.92 -20.58 -20.25
N THR A 541 -31.90 -19.81 -19.90
CA THR A 541 -32.08 -18.42 -19.44
C THR A 541 -32.46 -17.49 -20.58
N ILE A 542 -31.91 -17.72 -21.78
CA ILE A 542 -32.24 -16.95 -22.97
C ILE A 542 -33.68 -17.20 -23.42
N GLU A 543 -34.13 -18.46 -23.43
CA GLU A 543 -35.47 -18.86 -23.85
C GLU A 543 -36.57 -18.28 -22.95
N GLN A 544 -36.30 -18.11 -21.66
CA GLN A 544 -37.23 -17.61 -20.66
C GLN A 544 -37.27 -16.08 -20.56
N ALA A 545 -36.36 -15.36 -21.21
CA ALA A 545 -36.30 -13.92 -21.17
C ALA A 545 -37.53 -13.28 -21.90
N ASP A 546 -38.06 -12.22 -21.32
CA ASP A 546 -39.17 -11.45 -21.95
C ASP A 546 -38.68 -10.76 -23.23
N GLU A 547 -37.42 -10.31 -23.23
CA GLU A 547 -36.77 -9.71 -24.40
C GLU A 547 -35.29 -10.10 -24.43
N ILE A 548 -34.77 -10.33 -25.60
CA ILE A 548 -33.35 -10.60 -25.87
C ILE A 548 -32.77 -9.44 -26.65
N LEU A 549 -31.62 -8.94 -26.23
CA LEU A 549 -30.85 -7.90 -26.93
C LEU A 549 -29.55 -8.52 -27.42
N VAL A 550 -29.33 -8.53 -28.71
CA VAL A 550 -28.10 -9.00 -29.33
C VAL A 550 -27.13 -7.83 -29.40
N VAL A 551 -26.02 -7.94 -28.70
CA VAL A 551 -24.99 -6.90 -28.61
C VAL A 551 -23.79 -7.33 -29.44
N ASP A 552 -23.39 -6.49 -30.40
CA ASP A 552 -22.19 -6.68 -31.20
C ASP A 552 -21.45 -5.34 -31.35
N GLU A 553 -20.14 -5.35 -31.20
CA GLU A 553 -19.23 -4.19 -31.23
C GLU A 553 -19.76 -2.93 -30.48
N GLY A 554 -20.46 -3.13 -29.37
CA GLY A 554 -20.98 -2.04 -28.52
C GLY A 554 -22.33 -1.50 -28.95
N GLU A 555 -23.00 -2.09 -29.91
CA GLU A 555 -24.32 -1.70 -30.42
C GLU A 555 -25.35 -2.82 -30.25
N ILE A 556 -26.64 -2.47 -30.12
CA ILE A 556 -27.72 -3.46 -30.14
C ILE A 556 -28.15 -3.63 -31.60
N ILE A 557 -27.83 -4.80 -32.17
CA ILE A 557 -28.08 -5.12 -33.59
C ILE A 557 -29.42 -5.82 -33.82
N GLU A 558 -29.88 -6.59 -32.82
CA GLU A 558 -31.18 -7.28 -32.88
C GLU A 558 -31.84 -7.24 -31.50
N ARG A 559 -33.18 -7.23 -31.51
CA ARG A 559 -33.99 -7.38 -30.29
C ARG A 559 -35.30 -8.10 -30.57
N GLY A 560 -35.75 -8.90 -29.62
CA GLY A 560 -37.01 -9.65 -29.74
C GLY A 560 -37.08 -10.81 -28.75
N ARG A 561 -38.07 -11.67 -28.93
CA ARG A 561 -38.16 -12.93 -28.18
C ARG A 561 -37.39 -14.04 -28.87
N HIS A 562 -37.04 -15.08 -28.13
CA HIS A 562 -36.28 -16.24 -28.63
C HIS A 562 -36.86 -16.79 -29.98
N ALA A 563 -38.14 -17.11 -30.01
CA ALA A 563 -38.78 -17.67 -31.21
C ALA A 563 -38.75 -16.69 -32.41
N ASP A 564 -38.96 -15.40 -32.17
CA ASP A 564 -38.98 -14.39 -33.20
C ASP A 564 -37.60 -14.18 -33.82
N LEU A 565 -36.57 -14.13 -32.99
CA LEU A 565 -35.19 -13.96 -33.43
C LEU A 565 -34.64 -15.18 -34.15
N LEU A 566 -35.02 -16.40 -33.75
CA LEU A 566 -34.68 -17.61 -34.51
C LEU A 566 -35.33 -17.62 -35.88
N ALA A 567 -36.60 -17.19 -35.98
CA ALA A 567 -37.32 -17.14 -37.24
C ALA A 567 -36.75 -16.09 -38.23
N GLN A 568 -36.07 -15.05 -37.73
CA GLN A 568 -35.41 -14.02 -38.55
C GLN A 568 -34.12 -14.55 -39.21
N ASP A 569 -33.54 -15.66 -38.73
CA ASP A 569 -32.28 -16.24 -39.19
C ASP A 569 -31.11 -15.25 -39.26
N GLY A 570 -31.09 -14.29 -38.29
CA GLY A 570 -30.11 -13.21 -38.18
C GLY A 570 -28.89 -13.56 -37.33
N ALA A 571 -28.28 -12.56 -36.72
CA ALA A 571 -27.11 -12.69 -35.88
C ALA A 571 -27.38 -13.56 -34.63
N TYR A 572 -28.59 -13.44 -34.05
CA TYR A 572 -29.02 -14.31 -32.95
C TYR A 572 -29.06 -15.77 -33.33
N ALA A 573 -29.67 -16.11 -34.46
CA ALA A 573 -29.76 -17.49 -34.93
C ALA A 573 -28.37 -18.06 -35.21
N GLN A 574 -27.44 -17.26 -35.75
CA GLN A 574 -26.05 -17.68 -35.93
C GLN A 574 -25.33 -17.95 -34.61
N LEU A 575 -25.48 -17.05 -33.61
CA LEU A 575 -24.90 -17.24 -32.28
C LEU A 575 -25.47 -18.50 -31.61
N HIS A 576 -26.78 -18.71 -31.73
CA HIS A 576 -27.47 -19.89 -31.21
C HIS A 576 -26.88 -21.18 -31.78
N ARG A 577 -26.73 -21.28 -33.11
CA ARG A 577 -26.11 -22.43 -33.75
C ARG A 577 -24.67 -22.69 -33.31
N ILE A 578 -23.88 -21.61 -33.13
CA ILE A 578 -22.48 -21.74 -32.74
C ILE A 578 -22.35 -22.15 -31.25
N GLN A 579 -23.19 -21.64 -30.38
CA GLN A 579 -23.06 -21.89 -28.94
C GLN A 579 -23.77 -23.15 -28.46
N PHE A 580 -24.88 -23.53 -29.09
CA PHE A 580 -25.75 -24.60 -28.60
C PHE A 580 -25.93 -25.77 -29.55
N GLY A 581 -25.36 -25.68 -30.75
CA GLY A 581 -25.13 -26.87 -31.59
C GLY A 581 -26.36 -27.46 -32.28
N GLU A 582 -27.32 -26.62 -32.73
CA GLU A 582 -28.36 -27.02 -33.69
C GLU A 582 -28.29 -26.22 -34.99
#